data_f6b168e5f7ef1724df7a9061c0735984
#
_entry.id   f6b168e5f7ef1724df7a9061c0735984
#
_cell.length_a   1.000
_cell.length_b   1.000
_cell.length_c   1.000
_cell.angle_alpha   90.00
_cell.angle_beta   90.00
_cell.angle_gamma   90.00
#
_symmetry.space_group_name_H-M   'P 1'
#
loop_
_entity.id
_entity.type
_entity.pdbx_description
1 polymer ?
#
loop_
_entity_poly.entity_id
_entity_poly.type
_entity_poly.pdbx_seq_one_letter_code
_entity_poly.pdbx_strand_id
1 'polypeptide(L)'
;NPDCGWLFSANATPFKITDEACNNKREDFSETMGLEPRMTNRARRALALFEPDASITEEELLRYRADTKYHPESAVMQMVVELVSTPSKDPLIKEAQEVLRNWDGQTTQDSRGAALAVITGTRALGYEYIKPEADPMEMLRKTAEELKARYGRLDPEWGKINRIQRGDVDLPLDGAPDVLRAIYADRDGISKDGTMNAFAGDTHIMYADWDEAGNLTLESIHQYGAATLDESSPHFNDQVPLFARGDYKRMPMTLEDILPNATRDYRPGK
;
A
#
# COMPACT_ATOMS: atom_id res chain seq x y z
N ASN A 1 14.41 -13.76 -18.31
CA ASN A 1 14.93 -12.76 -17.37
C ASN A 1 15.42 -11.56 -18.15
N PRO A 2 15.15 -10.31 -17.71
CA PRO A 2 15.79 -9.15 -18.31
C PRO A 2 17.31 -9.17 -18.02
N ASP A 3 18.11 -8.64 -18.94
CA ASP A 3 19.57 -8.57 -18.77
C ASP A 3 19.97 -7.73 -17.55
N CYS A 4 19.11 -6.81 -17.13
CA CYS A 4 19.29 -5.98 -15.93
C CYS A 4 18.95 -6.70 -14.60
N GLY A 5 18.57 -7.97 -14.63
CA GLY A 5 18.40 -8.82 -13.44
C GLY A 5 17.09 -8.68 -12.68
N TRP A 6 16.34 -7.59 -12.87
CA TRP A 6 15.08 -7.35 -12.17
C TRP A 6 13.99 -6.74 -13.06
N LEU A 7 12.76 -6.94 -12.68
CA LEU A 7 11.60 -6.25 -13.25
C LEU A 7 10.46 -6.19 -12.20
N PHE A 8 9.52 -5.26 -12.38
CA PHE A 8 8.31 -5.18 -11.55
C PHE A 8 7.06 -4.90 -12.40
N SER A 9 5.90 -5.09 -11.79
CA SER A 9 4.61 -4.60 -12.29
C SER A 9 3.85 -3.90 -11.17
N ALA A 10 3.39 -2.68 -11.42
CA ALA A 10 2.70 -1.84 -10.44
C ALA A 10 1.47 -1.14 -11.07
N ASN A 11 0.76 -1.82 -11.98
CA ASN A 11 -0.36 -1.27 -12.76
C ASN A 11 0.02 0.05 -13.46
N ALA A 12 1.24 0.11 -13.99
CA ALA A 12 1.83 1.27 -14.64
C ALA A 12 2.29 0.92 -16.05
N THR A 13 2.85 1.90 -16.74
CA THR A 13 3.38 1.71 -18.09
C THR A 13 4.38 0.55 -18.16
N PRO A 14 4.31 -0.33 -19.18
CA PRO A 14 5.28 -1.40 -19.38
C PRO A 14 6.64 -0.90 -19.94
N PHE A 15 6.79 0.40 -20.14
CA PHE A 15 8.00 1.03 -20.67
C PHE A 15 8.95 1.55 -19.58
N LYS A 16 8.61 1.34 -18.30
CA LYS A 16 9.41 1.71 -17.12
C LYS A 16 9.21 0.68 -16.01
N ILE A 17 9.70 -0.53 -16.24
CA ILE A 17 9.52 -1.67 -15.32
C ILE A 17 10.83 -2.34 -14.89
N THR A 18 11.96 -1.81 -15.37
CA THR A 18 13.32 -2.26 -15.08
C THR A 18 14.28 -1.08 -15.34
N ASP A 19 15.59 -1.29 -15.35
CA ASP A 19 16.56 -0.28 -15.77
C ASP A 19 16.27 0.27 -17.16
N GLU A 20 16.58 1.53 -17.37
CA GLU A 20 16.28 2.24 -18.62
C GLU A 20 16.78 1.50 -19.87
N ALA A 21 17.99 0.92 -19.81
CA ALA A 21 18.59 0.19 -20.91
C ALA A 21 17.85 -1.11 -21.28
N CYS A 22 17.12 -1.70 -20.36
CA CYS A 22 16.40 -2.98 -20.53
C CYS A 22 14.89 -2.80 -20.74
N ASN A 23 14.37 -1.58 -20.65
CA ASN A 23 12.96 -1.32 -20.84
C ASN A 23 12.52 -1.56 -22.29
N ASN A 24 11.27 -1.99 -22.45
CA ASN A 24 10.61 -2.00 -23.76
C ASN A 24 10.56 -0.58 -24.33
N LYS A 25 10.71 -0.46 -25.64
CA LYS A 25 10.59 0.81 -26.35
C LYS A 25 9.16 0.99 -26.88
N ARG A 26 8.60 2.18 -26.65
CA ARG A 26 7.22 2.49 -27.05
C ARG A 26 7.01 2.32 -28.57
N GLU A 27 8.01 2.66 -29.38
CA GLU A 27 8.00 2.56 -30.84
C GLU A 27 7.91 1.12 -31.37
N ASP A 28 8.24 0.11 -30.57
CA ASP A 28 8.16 -1.30 -30.95
C ASP A 28 6.72 -1.85 -30.90
N PHE A 29 5.77 -1.06 -30.37
CA PHE A 29 4.39 -1.47 -30.15
C PHE A 29 3.40 -0.58 -30.89
N SER A 30 2.36 -1.20 -31.45
CA SER A 30 1.27 -0.46 -32.10
C SER A 30 0.52 0.42 -31.09
N GLU A 31 0.14 1.63 -31.50
CA GLU A 31 -0.69 2.54 -30.71
C GLU A 31 -2.07 1.94 -30.39
N THR A 32 -2.57 1.04 -31.26
CA THR A 32 -3.86 0.38 -31.07
C THR A 32 -3.86 -0.72 -30.00
N MET A 33 -2.70 -1.08 -29.44
CA MET A 33 -2.62 -2.06 -28.35
C MET A 33 -3.18 -1.54 -27.01
N GLY A 34 -3.39 -0.24 -26.87
CA GLY A 34 -3.97 0.34 -25.65
C GLY A 34 -3.10 0.17 -24.40
N LEU A 35 -1.77 0.16 -24.57
CA LEU A 35 -0.84 0.01 -23.45
C LEU A 35 -0.89 1.23 -22.52
N GLU A 36 -0.90 0.98 -21.23
CA GLU A 36 -0.96 2.00 -20.17
C GLU A 36 0.24 2.97 -20.27
N PRO A 37 0.04 4.27 -20.46
CA PRO A 37 1.14 5.24 -20.51
C PRO A 37 1.52 5.81 -19.14
N ARG A 38 0.71 5.58 -18.09
CA ARG A 38 0.79 6.24 -16.79
C ARG A 38 1.82 5.57 -15.88
N MET A 39 2.47 6.41 -15.05
CA MET A 39 3.26 5.97 -13.90
C MET A 39 2.44 6.14 -12.61
N THR A 40 2.32 5.07 -11.84
CA THR A 40 1.77 5.10 -10.48
C THR A 40 2.84 5.54 -9.47
N ASN A 41 2.44 5.92 -8.25
CA ASN A 41 3.41 6.14 -7.18
C ASN A 41 4.22 4.87 -6.89
N ARG A 42 3.55 3.71 -6.86
CA ARG A 42 4.20 2.40 -6.65
C ARG A 42 5.31 2.14 -7.65
N ALA A 43 5.07 2.41 -8.94
CA ALA A 43 6.07 2.27 -9.98
C ALA A 43 7.26 3.23 -9.78
N ARG A 44 7.01 4.51 -9.44
CA ARG A 44 8.07 5.48 -9.14
C ARG A 44 8.89 5.07 -7.93
N ARG A 45 8.24 4.56 -6.87
CA ARG A 45 8.93 4.06 -5.67
C ARG A 45 9.76 2.81 -5.96
N ALA A 46 9.22 1.86 -6.75
CA ALA A 46 9.97 0.67 -7.15
C ALA A 46 11.25 1.04 -7.91
N LEU A 47 11.18 1.94 -8.90
CA LEU A 47 12.37 2.43 -9.60
C LEU A 47 13.36 3.09 -8.63
N ALA A 48 12.89 4.01 -7.79
CA ALA A 48 13.74 4.72 -6.84
C ALA A 48 14.43 3.82 -5.81
N LEU A 49 13.90 2.62 -5.57
CA LEU A 49 14.48 1.63 -4.67
C LEU A 49 15.40 0.64 -5.38
N PHE A 50 15.03 0.20 -6.60
CA PHE A 50 15.75 -0.84 -7.33
C PHE A 50 16.92 -0.30 -8.17
N GLU A 51 16.75 0.83 -8.87
CA GLU A 51 17.79 1.38 -9.75
C GLU A 51 19.14 1.67 -9.04
N PRO A 52 19.17 2.24 -7.81
CA PRO A 52 20.43 2.50 -7.14
C PRO A 52 21.06 1.27 -6.47
N ASP A 53 20.34 0.13 -6.41
CA ASP A 53 20.77 -1.08 -5.71
C ASP A 53 21.34 -2.09 -6.70
N ALA A 54 22.65 -2.29 -6.63
CA ALA A 54 23.37 -3.20 -7.54
C ALA A 54 23.26 -4.68 -7.14
N SER A 55 22.73 -5.01 -5.96
CA SER A 55 22.65 -6.39 -5.45
C SER A 55 21.53 -6.55 -4.43
N ILE A 56 20.27 -6.58 -4.92
CA ILE A 56 19.08 -6.70 -4.08
C ILE A 56 19.11 -8.05 -3.34
N THR A 57 19.20 -8.00 -2.03
CA THR A 57 19.08 -9.15 -1.15
C THR A 57 17.62 -9.48 -0.84
N GLU A 58 17.34 -10.67 -0.33
CA GLU A 58 16.00 -11.05 0.14
C GLU A 58 15.45 -10.06 1.18
N GLU A 59 16.24 -9.69 2.19
CA GLU A 59 15.85 -8.73 3.22
C GLU A 59 15.52 -7.35 2.62
N GLU A 60 16.29 -6.89 1.64
CA GLU A 60 16.03 -5.64 0.94
C GLU A 60 14.76 -5.70 0.10
N LEU A 61 14.52 -6.80 -0.61
CA LEU A 61 13.29 -7.01 -1.38
C LEU A 61 12.05 -6.96 -0.47
N LEU A 62 12.09 -7.62 0.68
CA LEU A 62 11.02 -7.59 1.68
C LEU A 62 10.78 -6.16 2.19
N ARG A 63 11.85 -5.44 2.51
CA ARG A 63 11.79 -4.03 2.93
C ARG A 63 11.24 -3.13 1.83
N TYR A 64 11.66 -3.30 0.58
CA TYR A 64 11.17 -2.51 -0.55
C TYR A 64 9.68 -2.75 -0.81
N ARG A 65 9.25 -4.00 -0.70
CA ARG A 65 7.83 -4.35 -0.83
C ARG A 65 6.96 -3.72 0.26
N ALA A 66 7.50 -3.51 1.46
CA ALA A 66 6.84 -2.88 2.59
C ALA A 66 6.93 -1.34 2.60
N ASP A 67 7.47 -0.71 1.54
CA ASP A 67 7.62 0.74 1.47
C ASP A 67 6.27 1.46 1.53
N THR A 68 6.19 2.46 2.41
CA THR A 68 4.99 3.24 2.71
C THR A 68 5.04 4.67 2.20
N LYS A 69 6.01 4.99 1.34
CA LYS A 69 6.32 6.37 0.98
C LYS A 69 5.68 6.80 -0.34
N TYR A 70 5.26 8.06 -0.39
CA TYR A 70 4.96 8.73 -1.65
C TYR A 70 6.23 9.33 -2.26
N HIS A 71 6.43 9.06 -3.55
CA HIS A 71 7.50 9.68 -4.35
C HIS A 71 7.21 11.18 -4.55
N PRO A 72 8.23 12.07 -4.54
CA PRO A 72 8.00 13.52 -4.75
C PRO A 72 7.20 13.88 -6.00
N GLU A 73 7.32 13.09 -7.06
CA GLU A 73 6.55 13.28 -8.31
C GLU A 73 5.20 12.56 -8.33
N SER A 74 4.75 11.96 -7.24
CA SER A 74 3.41 11.37 -7.16
C SER A 74 2.32 12.43 -7.18
N ALA A 75 1.12 12.07 -7.64
CA ALA A 75 0.00 12.99 -7.67
C ALA A 75 -0.33 13.57 -6.29
N VAL A 76 -0.22 12.74 -5.24
CA VAL A 76 -0.45 13.16 -3.85
C VAL A 76 0.59 14.21 -3.42
N MET A 77 1.87 13.98 -3.67
CA MET A 77 2.91 14.95 -3.28
C MET A 77 2.84 16.24 -4.10
N GLN A 78 2.48 16.16 -5.37
CA GLN A 78 2.25 17.35 -6.21
C GLN A 78 1.07 18.17 -5.69
N MET A 79 -0.04 17.54 -5.32
CA MET A 79 -1.15 18.19 -4.65
C MET A 79 -0.72 18.83 -3.32
N VAL A 80 0.08 18.15 -2.51
CA VAL A 80 0.60 18.71 -1.24
C VAL A 80 1.43 19.96 -1.49
N VAL A 81 2.32 19.94 -2.49
CA VAL A 81 3.13 21.12 -2.88
C VAL A 81 2.25 22.28 -3.30
N GLU A 82 1.21 22.03 -4.10
CA GLU A 82 0.24 23.06 -4.52
C GLU A 82 -0.50 23.65 -3.31
N LEU A 83 -1.05 22.79 -2.45
CA LEU A 83 -1.79 23.19 -1.25
C LEU A 83 -0.94 24.06 -0.30
N VAL A 84 0.30 23.64 -0.06
CA VAL A 84 1.25 24.37 0.83
C VAL A 84 1.68 25.70 0.24
N SER A 85 1.74 25.81 -1.09
CA SER A 85 2.17 27.03 -1.81
C SER A 85 1.03 28.03 -1.99
N THR A 86 -0.23 27.60 -1.86
CA THR A 86 -1.41 28.47 -2.07
C THR A 86 -1.64 29.39 -0.87
N PRO A 87 -1.61 30.74 -1.04
CA PRO A 87 -1.82 31.65 0.08
C PRO A 87 -3.21 31.52 0.70
N SER A 88 -3.30 31.47 2.02
CA SER A 88 -4.56 31.47 2.75
C SER A 88 -4.55 32.46 3.92
N LYS A 89 -5.69 33.11 4.18
CA LYS A 89 -5.91 33.91 5.40
C LYS A 89 -6.59 33.13 6.50
N ASP A 90 -7.18 31.98 6.18
CA ASP A 90 -7.88 31.11 7.11
C ASP A 90 -6.90 30.44 8.10
N PRO A 91 -7.08 30.63 9.43
CA PRO A 91 -6.21 30.04 10.43
C PRO A 91 -6.15 28.49 10.37
N LEU A 92 -7.30 27.83 10.09
CA LEU A 92 -7.37 26.37 9.99
C LEU A 92 -6.56 25.86 8.79
N ILE A 93 -6.67 26.53 7.64
CA ILE A 93 -5.89 26.18 6.45
C ILE A 93 -4.41 26.41 6.68
N LYS A 94 -4.01 27.48 7.36
CA LYS A 94 -2.60 27.72 7.71
C LYS A 94 -2.04 26.61 8.61
N GLU A 95 -2.81 26.20 9.62
CA GLU A 95 -2.43 25.06 10.49
C GLU A 95 -2.29 23.77 9.65
N ALA A 96 -3.24 23.50 8.75
CA ALA A 96 -3.20 22.34 7.85
C ALA A 96 -1.98 22.38 6.90
N GLN A 97 -1.68 23.54 6.32
CA GLN A 97 -0.49 23.74 5.48
C GLN A 97 0.81 23.49 6.25
N GLU A 98 0.85 23.86 7.53
CA GLU A 98 2.04 23.58 8.35
C GLU A 98 2.21 22.08 8.64
N VAL A 99 1.11 21.36 8.92
CA VAL A 99 1.14 19.90 9.05
C VAL A 99 1.65 19.25 7.76
N LEU A 100 1.10 19.63 6.61
CA LEU A 100 1.52 19.10 5.30
C LEU A 100 2.97 19.44 4.95
N ARG A 101 3.47 20.62 5.32
CA ARG A 101 4.85 21.05 5.08
C ARG A 101 5.85 20.20 5.86
N ASN A 102 5.48 19.76 7.06
CA ASN A 102 6.31 18.94 7.94
C ASN A 102 6.14 17.43 7.71
N TRP A 103 5.21 17.01 6.83
CA TRP A 103 5.03 15.61 6.51
C TRP A 103 6.11 15.12 5.55
N ASP A 104 6.71 13.99 5.86
CA ASP A 104 7.82 13.37 5.10
C ASP A 104 7.39 12.46 3.94
N GLY A 105 6.08 12.37 3.68
CA GLY A 105 5.51 11.50 2.67
C GLY A 105 5.31 10.04 3.11
N GLN A 106 5.62 9.70 4.37
CA GLN A 106 5.44 8.36 4.93
C GLN A 106 4.00 8.12 5.40
N THR A 107 3.54 6.86 5.29
CA THR A 107 2.24 6.42 5.79
C THR A 107 2.37 5.26 6.76
N THR A 108 3.39 5.33 7.62
CA THR A 108 3.54 4.44 8.77
C THR A 108 2.47 4.75 9.82
N GLN A 109 2.14 3.78 10.67
CA GLN A 109 1.09 3.94 11.70
C GLN A 109 1.33 5.09 12.67
N ASP A 110 2.56 5.51 12.88
CA ASP A 110 2.97 6.64 13.74
C ASP A 110 3.10 7.97 13.00
N SER A 111 2.97 7.98 11.66
CA SER A 111 3.02 9.19 10.85
C SER A 111 1.95 10.20 11.25
N ARG A 112 2.35 11.44 11.47
CA ARG A 112 1.46 12.52 11.93
C ARG A 112 0.96 13.45 10.83
N GLY A 113 1.44 13.33 9.61
CA GLY A 113 0.95 14.09 8.45
C GLY A 113 0.06 13.27 7.53
N ALA A 114 0.18 11.94 7.60
CA ALA A 114 -0.46 11.02 6.67
C ALA A 114 -1.98 11.14 6.66
N ALA A 115 -2.63 11.23 7.82
CA ALA A 115 -4.10 11.35 7.89
C ALA A 115 -4.62 12.53 7.06
N LEU A 116 -4.04 13.71 7.26
CA LEU A 116 -4.45 14.91 6.54
C LEU A 116 -4.16 14.80 5.05
N ALA A 117 -2.98 14.33 4.67
CA ALA A 117 -2.55 14.22 3.28
C ALA A 117 -3.33 13.15 2.50
N VAL A 118 -3.43 11.93 3.05
CA VAL A 118 -4.05 10.78 2.37
C VAL A 118 -5.56 11.00 2.22
N ILE A 119 -6.26 11.42 3.27
CA ILE A 119 -7.71 11.65 3.21
C ILE A 119 -8.03 12.80 2.25
N THR A 120 -7.26 13.90 2.30
CA THR A 120 -7.40 15.00 1.33
C THR A 120 -7.16 14.50 -0.10
N GLY A 121 -6.08 13.74 -0.31
CA GLY A 121 -5.74 13.18 -1.61
C GLY A 121 -6.82 12.25 -2.16
N THR A 122 -7.34 11.35 -1.36
CA THR A 122 -8.42 10.44 -1.75
C THR A 122 -9.68 11.21 -2.15
N ARG A 123 -10.03 12.25 -1.42
CA ARG A 123 -11.20 13.11 -1.71
C ARG A 123 -11.02 13.98 -2.95
N ALA A 124 -9.80 14.47 -3.18
CA ALA A 124 -9.52 15.37 -4.29
C ALA A 124 -9.20 14.65 -5.60
N LEU A 125 -8.52 13.51 -5.55
CA LEU A 125 -7.96 12.80 -6.70
C LEU A 125 -8.57 11.42 -6.92
N GLY A 126 -9.47 10.97 -6.04
CA GLY A 126 -9.99 9.60 -6.03
C GLY A 126 -8.97 8.58 -5.53
N TYR A 127 -9.39 7.31 -5.40
CA TYR A 127 -8.56 6.24 -4.86
C TYR A 127 -7.34 5.87 -5.73
N GLU A 128 -7.48 6.01 -7.04
CA GLU A 128 -6.42 5.67 -7.97
C GLU A 128 -5.51 6.86 -8.28
N TYR A 129 -5.80 8.02 -7.70
CA TYR A 129 -5.08 9.28 -7.95
C TYR A 129 -4.87 9.58 -9.44
N ILE A 130 -5.88 9.24 -10.27
CA ILE A 130 -5.78 9.31 -11.74
C ILE A 130 -6.11 10.71 -12.25
N LYS A 131 -7.15 11.32 -11.69
CA LYS A 131 -7.67 12.62 -12.14
C LYS A 131 -8.25 13.38 -10.95
N PRO A 132 -8.21 14.73 -11.00
CA PRO A 132 -8.94 15.55 -10.05
C PRO A 132 -10.45 15.23 -10.10
N GLU A 133 -11.03 14.96 -8.93
CA GLU A 133 -12.47 14.74 -8.75
C GLU A 133 -13.12 15.90 -8.02
N ALA A 134 -12.34 16.65 -7.21
CA ALA A 134 -12.80 17.80 -6.46
C ALA A 134 -11.66 18.82 -6.29
N ASP A 135 -12.01 20.05 -5.87
CA ASP A 135 -11.03 21.08 -5.54
C ASP A 135 -10.17 20.66 -4.32
N PRO A 136 -8.84 20.57 -4.46
CA PRO A 136 -7.97 20.10 -3.38
C PRO A 136 -8.01 21.00 -2.13
N MET A 137 -8.18 22.32 -2.28
CA MET A 137 -8.25 23.23 -1.15
C MET A 137 -9.55 23.08 -0.37
N GLU A 138 -10.67 22.86 -1.08
CA GLU A 138 -11.95 22.53 -0.44
C GLU A 138 -11.86 21.20 0.31
N MET A 139 -11.23 20.18 -0.27
CA MET A 139 -11.05 18.88 0.37
C MET A 139 -10.12 18.97 1.58
N LEU A 140 -9.05 19.78 1.49
CA LEU A 140 -8.18 20.06 2.64
C LEU A 140 -8.97 20.67 3.79
N ARG A 141 -9.83 21.66 3.52
CA ARG A 141 -10.68 22.28 4.52
C ARG A 141 -11.60 21.26 5.20
N LYS A 142 -12.34 20.49 4.42
CA LYS A 142 -13.25 19.45 4.93
C LYS A 142 -12.51 18.43 5.80
N THR A 143 -11.35 17.99 5.35
CA THR A 143 -10.52 17.02 6.09
C THR A 143 -9.99 17.63 7.39
N ALA A 144 -9.50 18.88 7.35
CA ALA A 144 -9.02 19.58 8.53
C ALA A 144 -10.13 19.79 9.56
N GLU A 145 -11.32 20.24 9.14
CA GLU A 145 -12.49 20.40 10.02
C GLU A 145 -12.86 19.08 10.69
N GLU A 146 -12.90 17.98 9.92
CA GLU A 146 -13.24 16.66 10.44
C GLU A 146 -12.19 16.16 11.44
N LEU A 147 -10.90 16.22 11.10
CA LEU A 147 -9.83 15.81 12.00
C LEU A 147 -9.83 16.64 13.29
N LYS A 148 -9.99 17.94 13.19
CA LYS A 148 -10.06 18.84 14.35
C LYS A 148 -11.25 18.52 15.25
N ALA A 149 -12.42 18.28 14.66
CA ALA A 149 -13.63 17.94 15.41
C ALA A 149 -13.54 16.60 16.15
N ARG A 150 -12.89 15.59 15.52
CA ARG A 150 -12.81 14.23 16.07
C ARG A 150 -11.65 14.04 17.04
N TYR A 151 -10.47 14.59 16.72
CA TYR A 151 -9.23 14.32 17.44
C TYR A 151 -8.67 15.55 18.18
N GLY A 152 -9.29 16.72 18.03
CA GLY A 152 -8.81 17.98 18.60
C GLY A 152 -7.54 18.53 17.93
N ARG A 153 -7.03 17.84 16.89
CA ARG A 153 -5.79 18.16 16.16
C ARG A 153 -5.88 17.73 14.70
N LEU A 154 -4.99 18.27 13.84
CA LEU A 154 -4.96 17.97 12.40
C LEU A 154 -3.98 16.83 12.04
N ASP A 155 -3.13 16.45 12.98
CA ASP A 155 -2.04 15.48 12.83
C ASP A 155 -2.17 14.29 13.79
N PRO A 156 -3.34 13.61 13.89
CA PRO A 156 -3.40 12.36 14.63
C PRO A 156 -2.48 11.32 13.97
N GLU A 157 -1.99 10.36 14.76
CA GLU A 157 -1.21 9.23 14.24
C GLU A 157 -2.05 8.43 13.24
N TRP A 158 -1.46 8.08 12.10
CA TRP A 158 -2.15 7.39 11.01
C TRP A 158 -2.81 6.08 11.46
N GLY A 159 -2.11 5.28 12.27
CA GLY A 159 -2.63 4.02 12.80
C GLY A 159 -3.80 4.15 13.78
N LYS A 160 -4.16 5.36 14.24
CA LYS A 160 -5.41 5.58 14.97
C LYS A 160 -6.61 5.59 14.04
N ILE A 161 -6.39 5.88 12.78
CA ILE A 161 -7.42 6.04 11.74
C ILE A 161 -7.42 4.84 10.80
N ASN A 162 -6.25 4.49 10.25
CA ASN A 162 -6.09 3.39 9.29
C ASN A 162 -6.00 2.06 10.02
N ARG A 163 -7.09 1.30 9.98
CA ARG A 163 -7.26 0.09 10.78
C ARG A 163 -7.62 -1.10 9.92
N ILE A 164 -7.29 -2.29 10.41
CA ILE A 164 -7.89 -3.54 9.94
C ILE A 164 -8.77 -4.09 11.04
N GLN A 165 -10.08 -4.12 10.76
CA GLN A 165 -11.10 -4.58 11.68
C GLN A 165 -11.75 -5.85 11.13
N ARG A 166 -11.60 -6.97 11.86
CA ARG A 166 -12.12 -8.26 11.42
C ARG A 166 -12.51 -9.14 12.61
N GLY A 167 -13.80 -9.35 12.81
CA GLY A 167 -14.32 -10.04 14.00
C GLY A 167 -13.94 -9.27 15.27
N ASP A 168 -13.24 -9.91 16.17
CA ASP A 168 -12.74 -9.36 17.43
C ASP A 168 -11.37 -8.69 17.32
N VAL A 169 -10.76 -8.69 16.13
CA VAL A 169 -9.46 -8.07 15.88
C VAL A 169 -9.62 -6.67 15.33
N ASP A 170 -8.92 -5.70 15.94
CA ASP A 170 -8.80 -4.32 15.51
C ASP A 170 -7.35 -3.85 15.71
N LEU A 171 -6.60 -3.72 14.60
CA LEU A 171 -5.17 -3.39 14.62
C LEU A 171 -4.85 -2.20 13.71
N PRO A 172 -3.84 -1.36 14.06
CA PRO A 172 -3.35 -0.32 13.18
C PRO A 172 -2.65 -0.92 11.96
N LEU A 173 -2.73 -0.21 10.83
CA LEU A 173 -2.00 -0.57 9.62
C LEU A 173 -1.10 0.57 9.16
N ASP A 174 0.11 0.19 8.72
CA ASP A 174 0.92 0.98 7.80
C ASP A 174 0.31 0.96 6.41
N GLY A 175 0.71 1.94 5.59
CA GLY A 175 0.32 1.97 4.19
C GLY A 175 -0.87 2.87 3.88
N ALA A 176 -1.09 3.07 2.59
CA ALA A 176 -2.14 3.94 2.04
C ALA A 176 -2.40 3.57 0.57
N PRO A 177 -3.40 4.20 -0.11
CA PRO A 177 -3.57 4.03 -1.54
C PRO A 177 -2.30 4.40 -2.33
N ASP A 178 -1.99 3.61 -3.35
CA ASP A 178 -0.89 3.79 -4.30
C ASP A 178 0.54 3.84 -3.70
N VAL A 179 0.76 3.45 -2.44
CA VAL A 179 2.10 3.11 -1.93
C VAL A 179 2.39 1.62 -2.11
N LEU A 180 3.65 1.18 -2.01
CA LEU A 180 4.00 -0.24 -2.22
C LEU A 180 3.34 -1.15 -1.18
N ARG A 181 3.27 -0.72 0.08
CA ARG A 181 2.38 -1.30 1.10
C ARG A 181 0.95 -0.78 0.86
N ALA A 182 0.28 -1.26 -0.18
CA ALA A 182 -1.00 -0.73 -0.62
C ALA A 182 -2.13 -1.11 0.34
N ILE A 183 -2.75 -0.09 0.97
CA ILE A 183 -3.92 -0.25 1.84
C ILE A 183 -4.98 0.75 1.40
N TYR A 184 -6.17 0.24 1.09
CA TYR A 184 -7.34 1.04 0.77
C TYR A 184 -8.37 0.86 1.88
N ALA A 185 -8.70 1.95 2.54
CA ALA A 185 -9.67 1.97 3.64
C ALA A 185 -10.92 2.77 3.25
N ASP A 186 -11.96 2.70 4.07
CA ASP A 186 -13.31 3.22 3.84
C ASP A 186 -13.44 4.42 2.89
N ARG A 187 -14.24 4.24 1.83
CA ARG A 187 -14.45 5.25 0.77
C ARG A 187 -15.17 6.50 1.27
N ASP A 188 -16.02 6.34 2.26
CA ASP A 188 -16.84 7.42 2.80
C ASP A 188 -16.07 8.30 3.82
N GLY A 189 -14.77 8.00 4.02
CA GLY A 189 -13.91 8.69 4.97
C GLY A 189 -13.96 8.09 6.37
N ILE A 190 -13.72 8.92 7.38
CA ILE A 190 -13.64 8.47 8.76
C ILE A 190 -15.04 8.11 9.28
N SER A 191 -15.21 6.88 9.75
CA SER A 191 -16.45 6.36 10.34
C SER A 191 -16.82 7.04 11.66
N LYS A 192 -17.98 6.70 12.24
CA LYS A 192 -18.46 7.34 13.47
C LYS A 192 -17.58 7.07 14.67
N ASP A 193 -16.90 5.92 14.72
CA ASP A 193 -15.95 5.54 15.77
C ASP A 193 -14.57 6.19 15.63
N GLY A 194 -14.35 6.93 14.56
CA GLY A 194 -13.09 7.62 14.30
C GLY A 194 -12.07 6.80 13.51
N THR A 195 -12.47 5.69 12.88
CA THR A 195 -11.56 4.81 12.13
C THR A 195 -11.91 4.74 10.66
N MET A 196 -11.01 4.21 9.85
CA MET A 196 -11.22 3.80 8.47
C MET A 196 -10.78 2.34 8.38
N ASN A 197 -11.71 1.43 8.06
CA ASN A 197 -11.41 0.02 7.97
C ASN A 197 -10.85 -0.36 6.60
N ALA A 198 -9.70 -1.01 6.59
CA ALA A 198 -9.06 -1.52 5.37
C ALA A 198 -9.92 -2.61 4.71
N PHE A 199 -10.19 -2.46 3.42
CA PHE A 199 -11.02 -3.39 2.66
C PHE A 199 -10.34 -3.94 1.40
N ALA A 200 -9.28 -3.29 0.91
CA ALA A 200 -8.57 -3.66 -0.31
C ALA A 200 -7.09 -3.24 -0.26
N GLY A 201 -6.37 -3.52 -1.33
CA GLY A 201 -4.94 -3.29 -1.47
C GLY A 201 -4.19 -4.62 -1.40
N ASP A 202 -3.22 -4.72 -0.51
CA ASP A 202 -2.54 -5.98 -0.24
C ASP A 202 -3.52 -7.00 0.34
N THR A 203 -3.71 -8.12 -0.32
CA THR A 203 -4.63 -9.18 0.13
C THR A 203 -3.94 -10.52 0.31
N HIS A 204 -3.30 -11.03 -0.73
CA HIS A 204 -2.44 -12.20 -0.67
C HIS A 204 -1.05 -11.81 -1.16
N ILE A 205 -0.07 -11.93 -0.30
CA ILE A 205 1.33 -11.67 -0.63
C ILE A 205 2.07 -13.00 -0.56
N MET A 206 2.92 -13.27 -1.54
CA MET A 206 3.71 -14.48 -1.62
C MET A 206 5.13 -14.13 -2.03
N TYR A 207 6.10 -14.70 -1.32
CA TYR A 207 7.50 -14.71 -1.69
C TYR A 207 7.89 -16.11 -2.11
N ALA A 208 8.57 -16.20 -3.24
CA ALA A 208 9.15 -17.44 -3.74
C ALA A 208 10.64 -17.19 -3.98
N ASP A 209 11.47 -17.87 -3.26
CA ASP A 209 12.91 -17.81 -3.36
C ASP A 209 13.49 -19.15 -3.80
N TRP A 210 14.46 -19.14 -4.71
CA TRP A 210 15.20 -20.31 -5.18
C TRP A 210 16.66 -20.14 -4.85
N ASP A 211 17.20 -21.07 -4.07
CA ASP A 211 18.63 -21.12 -3.81
C ASP A 211 19.44 -21.53 -5.07
N GLU A 212 20.77 -21.49 -4.98
CA GLU A 212 21.66 -21.87 -6.10
C GLU A 212 21.47 -23.34 -6.55
N ALA A 213 20.98 -24.22 -5.69
CA ALA A 213 20.68 -25.61 -6.01
C ALA A 213 19.28 -25.79 -6.61
N GLY A 214 18.48 -24.73 -6.70
CA GLY A 214 17.12 -24.73 -7.22
C GLY A 214 16.07 -25.18 -6.19
N ASN A 215 16.38 -25.22 -4.90
CA ASN A 215 15.39 -25.49 -3.87
C ASN A 215 14.50 -24.27 -3.66
N LEU A 216 13.19 -24.49 -3.62
CA LEU A 216 12.19 -23.44 -3.42
C LEU A 216 11.87 -23.25 -1.94
N THR A 217 11.99 -22.02 -1.45
CA THR A 217 11.35 -21.53 -0.22
C THR A 217 10.14 -20.69 -0.59
N LEU A 218 9.02 -20.94 0.05
CA LEU A 218 7.77 -20.21 -0.21
C LEU A 218 7.19 -19.69 1.11
N GLU A 219 6.94 -18.37 1.14
CA GLU A 219 6.28 -17.72 2.25
C GLU A 219 5.05 -16.97 1.77
N SER A 220 4.01 -16.90 2.58
CA SER A 220 2.80 -16.18 2.22
C SER A 220 2.06 -15.61 3.42
N ILE A 221 1.19 -14.63 3.15
CA ILE A 221 0.24 -14.07 4.10
C ILE A 221 -1.06 -13.69 3.39
N HIS A 222 -2.18 -13.96 4.03
CA HIS A 222 -3.48 -13.40 3.67
C HIS A 222 -3.81 -12.23 4.57
N GLN A 223 -4.58 -11.27 4.05
CA GLN A 223 -5.05 -10.11 4.80
C GLN A 223 -5.87 -10.51 6.04
N TYR A 224 -6.66 -11.57 5.94
CA TYR A 224 -7.57 -12.02 7.01
C TYR A 224 -7.23 -13.41 7.53
N GLY A 225 -7.52 -14.42 6.76
CA GLY A 225 -7.38 -15.83 7.03
C GLY A 225 -7.91 -16.64 5.85
N ALA A 226 -7.90 -17.97 5.94
CA ALA A 226 -8.32 -18.84 4.83
C ALA A 226 -9.84 -19.03 4.74
N ALA A 227 -10.60 -18.78 5.82
CA ALA A 227 -12.06 -18.98 5.89
C ALA A 227 -12.80 -17.63 6.00
N THR A 228 -12.68 -16.77 5.00
CA THR A 228 -13.13 -15.38 5.04
C THR A 228 -14.65 -15.20 5.12
N LEU A 229 -15.45 -16.22 4.86
CA LEU A 229 -16.93 -16.18 4.90
C LEU A 229 -17.52 -16.91 6.11
N ASP A 230 -16.71 -17.55 6.94
CA ASP A 230 -17.14 -18.32 8.10
C ASP A 230 -16.57 -17.73 9.39
N GLU A 231 -17.37 -16.89 10.04
CA GLU A 231 -17.00 -16.23 11.30
C GLU A 231 -16.80 -17.21 12.47
N SER A 232 -17.32 -18.43 12.37
CA SER A 232 -17.13 -19.47 13.37
C SER A 232 -15.82 -20.24 13.21
N SER A 233 -15.17 -20.10 12.08
CA SER A 233 -13.89 -20.75 11.79
C SER A 233 -12.73 -20.10 12.54
N PRO A 234 -11.82 -20.88 13.12
CA PRO A 234 -10.57 -20.35 13.67
C PRO A 234 -9.67 -19.68 12.63
N HIS A 235 -9.98 -19.87 11.33
CA HIS A 235 -9.25 -19.28 10.21
C HIS A 235 -9.97 -18.07 9.59
N PHE A 236 -10.90 -17.47 10.30
CA PHE A 236 -11.60 -16.26 9.85
C PHE A 236 -10.74 -15.01 9.86
N ASN A 237 -9.89 -14.87 10.90
CA ASN A 237 -9.06 -13.70 11.16
C ASN A 237 -7.67 -14.02 11.73
N ASP A 238 -7.26 -15.27 11.71
CA ASP A 238 -6.01 -15.77 12.33
C ASP A 238 -4.73 -15.17 11.73
N GLN A 239 -4.80 -14.67 10.49
CA GLN A 239 -3.67 -14.03 9.82
C GLN A 239 -3.62 -12.51 9.95
N VAL A 240 -4.69 -11.86 10.46
CA VAL A 240 -4.74 -10.41 10.61
C VAL A 240 -3.56 -9.86 11.43
N PRO A 241 -3.17 -10.45 12.58
CA PRO A 241 -2.04 -9.95 13.36
C PRO A 241 -0.69 -10.06 12.62
N LEU A 242 -0.50 -11.11 11.85
CA LEU A 242 0.70 -11.28 11.01
C LEU A 242 0.71 -10.25 9.89
N PHE A 243 -0.40 -10.12 9.17
CA PHE A 243 -0.54 -9.15 8.09
C PHE A 243 -0.31 -7.71 8.57
N ALA A 244 -0.84 -7.34 9.74
CA ALA A 244 -0.66 -6.00 10.31
C ALA A 244 0.80 -5.68 10.63
N ARG A 245 1.59 -6.68 11.07
CA ARG A 245 3.02 -6.53 11.33
C ARG A 245 3.92 -6.69 10.12
N GLY A 246 3.37 -7.20 8.98
CA GLY A 246 4.17 -7.55 7.80
C GLY A 246 4.92 -8.88 7.95
N ASP A 247 4.48 -9.76 8.85
CA ASP A 247 5.04 -11.09 9.02
C ASP A 247 4.46 -12.07 8.00
N TYR A 248 5.25 -13.09 7.65
CA TYR A 248 4.87 -14.12 6.69
C TYR A 248 4.93 -15.52 7.33
N LYS A 249 4.17 -16.46 6.78
CA LYS A 249 4.22 -17.87 7.16
C LYS A 249 4.91 -18.67 6.06
N ARG A 250 5.82 -19.53 6.46
CA ARG A 250 6.40 -20.52 5.57
C ARG A 250 5.30 -21.48 5.10
N MET A 251 5.26 -21.73 3.80
CA MET A 251 4.38 -22.72 3.21
C MET A 251 5.12 -24.07 3.10
N PRO A 252 4.51 -25.17 3.61
CA PRO A 252 5.10 -26.48 3.44
C PRO A 252 4.99 -26.92 1.98
N MET A 253 6.14 -27.30 1.38
CA MET A 253 6.24 -27.63 -0.05
C MET A 253 6.45 -29.11 -0.32
N THR A 254 6.85 -29.89 0.68
CA THR A 254 7.11 -31.32 0.55
C THR A 254 6.14 -32.15 1.42
N LEU A 255 5.99 -33.43 1.10
CA LEU A 255 5.22 -34.33 1.97
C LEU A 255 5.83 -34.42 3.37
N GLU A 256 7.16 -34.35 3.46
CA GLU A 256 7.89 -34.35 4.72
C GLU A 256 7.54 -33.13 5.60
N ASP A 257 7.34 -31.97 4.99
CA ASP A 257 6.88 -30.75 5.69
C ASP A 257 5.39 -30.81 6.08
N ILE A 258 4.57 -31.47 5.25
CA ILE A 258 3.08 -31.47 5.39
C ILE A 258 2.65 -32.53 6.42
N LEU A 259 3.16 -33.75 6.33
CA LEU A 259 2.66 -34.90 7.11
C LEU A 259 2.70 -34.70 8.63
N PRO A 260 3.73 -34.09 9.24
CA PRO A 260 3.76 -33.86 10.69
C PRO A 260 2.62 -32.99 11.22
N ASN A 261 2.07 -32.13 10.35
CA ASN A 261 1.01 -31.19 10.69
C ASN A 261 -0.37 -31.56 10.10
N ALA A 262 -0.45 -32.67 9.38
CA ALA A 262 -1.69 -33.14 8.78
C ALA A 262 -2.64 -33.71 9.85
N THR A 263 -3.85 -33.16 9.94
CA THR A 263 -4.90 -33.65 10.84
C THR A 263 -5.77 -34.73 10.18
N ARG A 264 -5.71 -34.84 8.87
CA ARG A 264 -6.50 -35.80 8.09
C ARG A 264 -5.84 -36.07 6.73
N ASP A 265 -5.79 -37.34 6.37
CA ASP A 265 -5.45 -37.81 5.01
C ASP A 265 -6.68 -38.53 4.43
N TYR A 266 -7.11 -38.13 3.24
CA TYR A 266 -8.25 -38.77 2.56
C TYR A 266 -8.14 -38.60 1.03
N ARG A 267 -8.84 -39.50 0.31
CA ARG A 267 -9.01 -39.38 -1.13
C ARG A 267 -10.38 -38.73 -1.42
N PRO A 268 -10.44 -37.60 -2.17
CA PRO A 268 -11.69 -36.98 -2.56
C PRO A 268 -12.61 -37.99 -3.29
N GLY A 269 -13.90 -37.99 -2.95
CA GLY A 269 -14.88 -38.87 -3.59
C GLY A 269 -14.94 -40.31 -3.07
N LYS A 270 -14.31 -40.60 -1.94
CA LYS A 270 -14.47 -41.90 -1.22
C LYS A 270 -15.04 -41.68 0.14
#